data_325fae246150142d54b53183939e90db
#
_entry.id   325fae246150142d54b53183939e90db
#
_cell.length_a   1.000
_cell.length_b   1.000
_cell.length_c   1.000
_cell.angle_alpha   90.00
_cell.angle_beta   90.00
_cell.angle_gamma   90.00
#
_symmetry.space_group_name_H-M   'P 1'
#
loop_
_entity.id
_entity.type
_entity.pdbx_description
1 polymer ?
#
loop_
_entity_poly.entity_id
_entity_poly.type
_entity_poly.pdbx_seq_one_letter_code
_entity_poly.pdbx_strand_id
1 'polypeptide(L)'
;MSEQKKNGIPQMGPDTGNYWCTWDTQFRVNSVEDGKDTKNLRNVLTQDFLFAEDGMLRNYLKNVRQDLYVLLDDGWDVGKDVPGNGAVSVFGSLVLDSDKFPDFTGEPWERLTKLRCKLMELGYRGLGLW
;
A
#
# COMPACT_ATOMS: atom_id res chain seq x y z
N MET A 1 -17.90 -9.90 -40.40
CA MET A 1 -17.39 -9.65 -39.02
C MET A 1 -16.04 -8.98 -39.13
N SER A 2 -15.94 -7.69 -38.91
CA SER A 2 -14.67 -6.99 -38.96
C SER A 2 -13.91 -7.24 -37.65
N GLU A 3 -12.77 -7.89 -37.73
CA GLU A 3 -11.82 -7.95 -36.63
C GLU A 3 -11.38 -6.51 -36.32
N GLN A 4 -11.89 -5.95 -35.24
CA GLN A 4 -11.30 -4.75 -34.66
C GLN A 4 -9.88 -5.10 -34.22
N LYS A 5 -8.88 -4.58 -34.92
CA LYS A 5 -7.50 -4.58 -34.44
C LYS A 5 -7.51 -3.99 -33.04
N LYS A 6 -7.27 -4.80 -32.04
CA LYS A 6 -7.02 -4.34 -30.68
C LYS A 6 -5.76 -3.47 -30.71
N ASN A 7 -5.95 -2.18 -30.71
CA ASN A 7 -4.86 -1.22 -30.52
C ASN A 7 -4.30 -1.43 -29.12
N GLY A 8 -3.29 -2.07 -28.84
CA GLY A 8 -2.67 -2.45 -27.56
C GLY A 8 -2.88 -1.54 -26.34
N ILE A 9 -3.84 -0.64 -26.39
CA ILE A 9 -4.30 0.18 -25.28
C ILE A 9 -5.40 -0.62 -24.57
N PRO A 10 -5.23 -0.98 -23.28
CA PRO A 10 -6.28 -1.61 -22.51
C PRO A 10 -7.56 -0.77 -22.61
N GLN A 11 -8.65 -1.38 -23.05
CA GLN A 11 -9.94 -0.73 -22.95
C GLN A 11 -10.23 -0.49 -21.46
N MET A 12 -10.30 0.75 -21.07
CA MET A 12 -10.72 1.12 -19.70
C MET A 12 -12.18 0.72 -19.54
N GLY A 13 -12.39 -0.49 -19.03
CA GLY A 13 -13.72 -0.96 -18.68
C GLY A 13 -14.18 -0.33 -17.35
N PRO A 14 -15.47 -0.50 -17.00
CA PRO A 14 -16.00 -0.03 -15.72
C PRO A 14 -15.30 -0.65 -14.49
N ASP A 15 -14.52 -1.70 -14.70
CA ASP A 15 -13.75 -2.38 -13.65
C ASP A 15 -12.31 -1.87 -13.51
N THR A 16 -11.91 -0.88 -14.29
CA THR A 16 -10.61 -0.22 -14.10
C THR A 16 -10.66 0.60 -12.82
N GLY A 17 -9.99 0.11 -11.78
CA GLY A 17 -9.99 0.75 -10.47
C GLY A 17 -9.04 1.95 -10.44
N ASN A 18 -9.50 3.03 -9.86
CA ASN A 18 -8.62 4.08 -9.40
C ASN A 18 -7.85 3.58 -8.17
N TYR A 19 -6.69 4.14 -7.92
CA TYR A 19 -5.91 3.81 -6.72
C TYR A 19 -5.34 5.07 -6.08
N TRP A 20 -5.14 4.98 -4.77
CA TRP A 20 -4.31 5.91 -4.02
C TRP A 20 -3.01 5.20 -3.64
N CYS A 21 -1.88 5.78 -4.03
CA CYS A 21 -0.55 5.29 -3.70
C CYS A 21 -0.02 6.02 -2.46
N THR A 22 0.59 5.28 -1.55
CA THR A 22 1.08 5.84 -0.27
C THR A 22 2.30 6.74 -0.42
N TRP A 23 3.06 6.64 -1.51
CA TRP A 23 4.40 7.25 -1.65
C TRP A 23 4.41 8.77 -1.49
N ASP A 24 3.54 9.50 -2.19
CA ASP A 24 3.51 10.96 -2.08
C ASP A 24 3.19 11.43 -0.67
N THR A 25 2.30 10.71 0.02
CA THR A 25 1.94 11.03 1.40
C THR A 25 3.05 10.66 2.37
N GLN A 26 3.73 9.53 2.18
CA GLN A 26 4.92 9.17 2.96
C GLN A 26 5.97 10.28 2.84
N PHE A 27 6.19 10.80 1.64
CA PHE A 27 7.13 11.88 1.39
C PHE A 27 6.74 13.16 2.14
N ARG A 28 5.48 13.57 2.06
CA ARG A 28 4.96 14.78 2.70
C ARG A 28 5.01 14.71 4.22
N VAL A 29 4.65 13.56 4.80
CA VAL A 29 4.64 13.36 6.25
C VAL A 29 6.05 13.32 6.82
N ASN A 30 6.98 12.76 6.09
CA ASN A 30 8.37 12.66 6.56
C ASN A 30 9.11 14.00 6.56
N SER A 31 8.56 15.04 5.93
CA SER A 31 9.16 16.39 5.87
C SER A 31 10.65 16.36 5.53
N VAL A 32 11.04 15.57 4.55
CA VAL A 32 12.45 15.46 4.13
C VAL A 32 12.84 16.77 3.46
N GLU A 33 13.48 17.64 4.18
CA GLU A 33 13.91 18.95 3.70
C GLU A 33 14.81 18.85 2.44
N ASP A 34 15.51 17.73 2.29
CA ASP A 34 16.46 17.52 1.20
C ASP A 34 16.13 16.39 0.21
N GLY A 35 15.01 15.69 0.37
CA GLY A 35 14.57 14.66 -0.58
C GLY A 35 15.48 13.44 -0.71
N LYS A 36 16.45 13.25 0.20
CA LYS A 36 17.53 12.27 0.04
C LYS A 36 17.44 11.06 0.97
N ASP A 37 16.65 11.11 2.03
CA ASP A 37 16.55 10.00 2.99
C ASP A 37 15.34 9.10 2.72
N THR A 38 15.46 8.25 1.73
CA THR A 38 14.44 7.26 1.39
C THR A 38 14.22 6.21 2.49
N LYS A 39 15.17 6.05 3.42
CA LYS A 39 15.01 5.12 4.56
C LYS A 39 13.92 5.58 5.50
N ASN A 40 13.88 6.88 5.80
CA ASN A 40 12.85 7.46 6.63
C ASN A 40 11.48 7.39 5.97
N LEU A 41 11.41 7.57 4.65
CA LEU A 41 10.17 7.42 3.88
C LEU A 41 9.54 6.04 4.07
N ARG A 42 10.33 4.98 4.00
CA ARG A 42 9.85 3.61 4.25
C ARG A 42 9.33 3.40 5.66
N ASN A 43 9.93 4.07 6.64
CA ASN A 43 9.53 3.96 8.04
C ASN A 43 8.20 4.65 8.34
N VAL A 44 7.75 5.57 7.52
CA VAL A 44 6.45 6.24 7.66
C VAL A 44 5.29 5.26 7.44
N LEU A 45 5.47 4.29 6.54
CA LEU A 45 4.41 3.34 6.17
C LEU A 45 4.19 2.31 7.28
N THR A 46 3.29 2.63 8.19
CA THR A 46 2.90 1.80 9.34
C THR A 46 1.40 1.59 9.39
N GLN A 47 0.94 0.63 10.20
CA GLN A 47 -0.49 0.45 10.41
C GLN A 47 -1.15 1.70 11.02
N ASP A 48 -0.47 2.41 11.91
CA ASP A 48 -1.01 3.63 12.52
C ASP A 48 -1.15 4.75 11.50
N PHE A 49 -0.15 4.93 10.64
CA PHE A 49 -0.23 5.86 9.51
C PHE A 49 -1.48 5.62 8.65
N LEU A 50 -1.85 4.38 8.44
CA LEU A 50 -3.01 4.01 7.63
C LEU A 50 -4.32 4.03 8.44
N PHE A 51 -4.36 3.43 9.63
CA PHE A 51 -5.58 3.01 10.30
C PHE A 51 -5.87 3.67 11.65
N ALA A 52 -4.93 4.45 12.23
CA ALA A 52 -5.21 5.20 13.45
C ALA A 52 -6.43 6.12 13.28
N GLU A 53 -6.98 6.64 14.36
CA GLU A 53 -8.15 7.51 14.32
C GLU A 53 -7.94 8.73 13.43
N ASP A 54 -6.74 9.29 13.44
CA ASP A 54 -6.27 10.36 12.56
C ASP A 54 -5.52 9.86 11.30
N GLY A 55 -5.50 8.55 11.08
CA GLY A 55 -4.81 7.91 9.96
C GLY A 55 -5.40 8.26 8.60
N MET A 56 -4.57 8.12 7.57
CA MET A 56 -4.87 8.53 6.21
C MET A 56 -6.17 7.93 5.66
N LEU A 57 -6.39 6.65 5.90
CA LEU A 57 -7.51 5.93 5.30
C LEU A 57 -8.85 6.20 6.00
N ARG A 58 -8.82 6.64 7.26
CA ARG A 58 -10.04 6.97 7.99
C ARG A 58 -10.58 8.35 7.68
N ASN A 59 -9.71 9.32 7.49
CA ASN A 59 -10.10 10.73 7.43
C ASN A 59 -10.02 11.32 6.03
N TYR A 60 -8.89 11.18 5.35
CA TYR A 60 -8.63 11.97 4.15
C TYR A 60 -9.34 11.45 2.91
N LEU A 61 -9.53 10.14 2.80
CA LEU A 61 -10.10 9.52 1.61
C LEU A 61 -11.54 9.00 1.79
N LYS A 62 -12.17 9.31 2.92
CA LYS A 62 -13.47 8.73 3.30
C LYS A 62 -14.60 8.93 2.29
N ASN A 63 -14.56 10.01 1.50
CA ASN A 63 -15.63 10.34 0.56
C ASN A 63 -15.45 9.67 -0.82
N VAL A 64 -14.30 9.08 -1.09
CA VAL A 64 -13.95 8.47 -2.39
C VAL A 64 -13.46 7.03 -2.26
N ARG A 65 -13.42 6.49 -1.05
CA ARG A 65 -12.83 5.18 -0.76
C ARG A 65 -13.46 4.03 -1.54
N GLN A 66 -14.75 4.10 -1.83
CA GLN A 66 -15.47 3.08 -2.61
C GLN A 66 -14.96 2.95 -4.05
N ASP A 67 -14.24 3.95 -4.54
CA ASP A 67 -13.68 3.97 -5.90
C ASP A 67 -12.19 3.63 -5.93
N LEU A 68 -11.56 3.41 -4.76
CA LEU A 68 -10.12 3.31 -4.63
C LEU A 68 -9.64 1.92 -4.21
N TYR A 69 -8.61 1.44 -4.88
CA TYR A 69 -7.64 0.51 -4.30
C TYR A 69 -6.58 1.29 -3.52
N VAL A 70 -6.09 0.71 -2.44
CA VAL A 70 -4.94 1.26 -1.69
C VAL A 70 -3.69 0.55 -2.18
N LEU A 71 -2.80 1.29 -2.84
CA LEU A 71 -1.51 0.79 -3.30
C LEU A 71 -0.45 1.14 -2.26
N LEU A 72 0.05 0.14 -1.55
CA LEU A 72 1.19 0.30 -0.66
C LEU A 72 2.47 0.40 -1.50
N ASP A 73 3.16 1.50 -1.35
CA ASP A 73 4.46 1.72 -1.96
C ASP A 73 5.59 1.20 -1.04
N ASP A 74 6.81 1.50 -1.36
CA ASP A 74 8.01 1.01 -0.69
C ASP A 74 7.96 1.13 0.84
N GLY A 75 8.32 0.06 1.52
CA GLY A 75 8.42 -0.01 2.98
C GLY A 75 7.41 -0.90 3.69
N TRP A 76 6.44 -1.49 2.99
CA TRP A 76 5.49 -2.43 3.59
C TRP A 76 6.10 -3.83 3.83
N ASP A 77 7.03 -4.24 2.97
CA ASP A 77 7.62 -5.59 2.90
C ASP A 77 9.01 -5.67 3.55
N VAL A 78 9.36 -4.73 4.38
CA VAL A 78 10.65 -4.71 5.08
C VAL A 78 10.46 -5.27 6.47
N GLY A 79 10.83 -6.51 6.68
CA GLY A 79 10.77 -7.17 7.99
C GLY A 79 12.15 -7.44 8.55
N LYS A 80 12.27 -7.45 9.89
CA LYS A 80 13.51 -7.85 10.58
C LYS A 80 13.90 -9.29 10.30
N ASP A 81 12.91 -10.13 10.05
CA ASP A 81 13.06 -11.57 9.91
C ASP A 81 13.48 -11.98 8.50
N VAL A 82 13.64 -11.00 7.60
CA VAL A 82 14.11 -11.24 6.25
C VAL A 82 15.61 -10.99 6.18
N PRO A 83 16.43 -11.99 5.81
CA PRO A 83 17.88 -11.83 5.70
C PRO A 83 18.26 -10.65 4.80
N GLY A 84 19.21 -9.84 5.25
CA GLY A 84 19.69 -8.67 4.52
C GLY A 84 18.87 -7.40 4.75
N ASN A 85 17.96 -7.43 5.67
CA ASN A 85 17.04 -6.37 6.00
C ASN A 85 17.68 -5.21 6.74
N GLY A 86 18.47 -4.57 6.47
CA GLY A 86 18.82 -3.32 7.21
C GLY A 86 17.97 -2.18 6.79
N ALA A 87 17.72 -1.41 6.25
CA ALA A 87 16.91 -0.28 5.80
C ALA A 87 16.65 -0.33 4.29
N VAL A 88 16.75 -1.49 3.72
CA VAL A 88 16.58 -1.72 2.28
C VAL A 88 15.40 -2.65 2.07
N SER A 89 14.47 -2.26 1.23
CA SER A 89 13.40 -3.14 0.77
C SER A 89 13.95 -4.43 0.21
N VAL A 90 13.33 -5.52 0.54
CA VAL A 90 13.58 -6.83 -0.07
C VAL A 90 12.46 -7.06 -1.08
N PHE A 91 12.65 -6.57 -2.28
CA PHE A 91 11.67 -6.71 -3.35
C PHE A 91 11.27 -8.17 -3.56
N GLY A 92 9.97 -8.41 -3.63
CA GLY A 92 9.41 -9.73 -3.85
C GLY A 92 9.38 -10.62 -2.62
N SER A 93 9.67 -10.10 -1.43
CA SER A 93 9.53 -10.87 -0.19
C SER A 93 8.09 -11.28 0.07
N LEU A 94 7.12 -10.47 -0.29
CA LEU A 94 5.69 -10.60 0.00
C LEU A 94 5.39 -10.82 1.49
N VAL A 95 6.27 -10.35 2.35
CA VAL A 95 6.17 -10.45 3.81
C VAL A 95 5.89 -9.08 4.38
N LEU A 96 4.70 -8.91 4.93
CA LEU A 96 4.33 -7.66 5.62
C LEU A 96 5.21 -7.47 6.87
N ASP A 97 5.80 -6.30 7.04
CA ASP A 97 6.67 -5.98 8.17
C ASP A 97 5.91 -6.09 9.50
N SER A 98 6.37 -6.98 10.39
CA SER A 98 5.70 -7.26 11.66
C SER A 98 5.81 -6.14 12.69
N ASP A 99 6.84 -5.32 12.61
CA ASP A 99 6.99 -4.18 13.54
C ASP A 99 6.11 -3.01 13.14
N LYS A 100 5.94 -2.81 11.85
CA LYS A 100 5.11 -1.73 11.31
C LYS A 100 3.62 -2.08 11.29
N PHE A 101 3.31 -3.38 11.19
CA PHE A 101 1.95 -3.91 11.08
C PHE A 101 1.70 -5.02 12.13
N PRO A 102 1.83 -4.71 13.43
CA PRO A 102 1.79 -5.73 14.49
C PRO A 102 0.45 -6.45 14.64
N ASP A 103 -0.67 -5.84 14.26
CA ASP A 103 -1.99 -6.46 14.39
C ASP A 103 -2.26 -7.51 13.29
N PHE A 104 -1.47 -7.50 12.22
CA PHE A 104 -1.62 -8.41 11.10
C PHE A 104 -0.71 -9.63 11.28
N THR A 105 -1.16 -10.61 12.05
CA THR A 105 -0.41 -11.80 12.44
C THR A 105 -0.74 -13.04 11.59
N GLY A 106 0.12 -14.05 11.62
CA GLY A 106 -0.03 -15.32 10.90
C GLY A 106 1.03 -15.52 9.83
N GLU A 107 0.81 -16.49 8.97
CA GLU A 107 1.67 -16.72 7.80
C GLU A 107 1.66 -15.53 6.84
N PRO A 108 2.69 -15.33 6.02
CA PRO A 108 2.81 -14.14 5.15
C PRO A 108 1.54 -13.85 4.34
N TRP A 109 0.95 -14.86 3.72
CA TRP A 109 -0.28 -14.70 2.93
C TRP A 109 -1.50 -14.36 3.79
N GLU A 110 -1.59 -14.88 5.02
CA GLU A 110 -2.67 -14.57 5.95
C GLU A 110 -2.62 -13.12 6.40
N ARG A 111 -1.42 -12.61 6.65
CA ARG A 111 -1.19 -11.22 7.06
C ARG A 111 -1.65 -10.25 5.95
N LEU A 112 -1.27 -10.50 4.71
CA LEU A 112 -1.72 -9.69 3.56
C LEU A 112 -3.22 -9.81 3.34
N THR A 113 -3.79 -11.00 3.54
CA THR A 113 -5.25 -11.22 3.45
C THR A 113 -5.98 -10.40 4.52
N LYS A 114 -5.53 -10.42 5.76
CA LYS A 114 -6.09 -9.62 6.86
C LYS A 114 -6.02 -8.13 6.57
N LEU A 115 -4.88 -7.66 6.06
CA LEU A 115 -4.72 -6.27 5.66
C LEU A 115 -5.71 -5.88 4.55
N ARG A 116 -5.85 -6.70 3.52
CA ARG A 116 -6.85 -6.51 2.47
C ARG A 116 -8.27 -6.47 3.04
N CYS A 117 -8.63 -7.41 3.91
CA CYS A 117 -9.94 -7.43 4.55
C CYS A 117 -10.20 -6.15 5.35
N LYS A 118 -9.21 -5.67 6.10
CA LYS A 118 -9.31 -4.42 6.84
C LYS A 118 -9.58 -3.21 5.94
N LEU A 119 -8.94 -3.14 4.78
CA LEU A 119 -9.22 -2.11 3.79
C LEU A 119 -10.66 -2.19 3.26
N MET A 120 -11.12 -3.38 2.96
CA MET A 120 -12.50 -3.60 2.48
C MET A 120 -13.54 -3.29 3.54
N GLU A 121 -13.29 -3.59 4.81
CA GLU A 121 -14.15 -3.19 5.95
C GLU A 121 -14.30 -1.68 6.06
N LEU A 122 -13.24 -0.92 5.73
CA LEU A 122 -13.28 0.54 5.67
C LEU A 122 -14.00 1.07 4.42
N GLY A 123 -14.34 0.20 3.47
CA GLY A 123 -15.04 0.55 2.24
C GLY A 123 -14.15 0.74 1.01
N TYR A 124 -12.86 0.44 1.09
CA TYR A 124 -11.96 0.45 -0.07
C TYR A 124 -12.16 -0.79 -0.95
N ARG A 125 -11.79 -0.71 -2.21
CA ARG A 125 -11.94 -1.81 -3.17
C ARG A 125 -10.98 -2.97 -2.95
N GLY A 126 -9.83 -2.71 -2.37
CA GLY A 126 -8.83 -3.72 -2.08
C GLY A 126 -7.43 -3.16 -1.90
N LEU A 127 -6.46 -4.08 -1.93
CA LEU A 127 -5.04 -3.85 -1.71
C LEU A 127 -4.28 -4.01 -3.03
N GLY A 128 -3.42 -3.07 -3.33
CA GLY A 128 -2.34 -3.18 -4.31
C GLY A 128 -0.99 -3.13 -3.60
N LEU A 129 0.00 -3.77 -4.17
CA LEU A 129 1.38 -3.81 -3.69
C LEU A 129 2.32 -3.41 -4.81
N TRP A 130 3.25 -2.53 -4.49
CA TRP A 130 4.32 -2.12 -5.41
C TRP A 130 5.60 -2.87 -5.09
#